data_01f613e6f07a3093eadfd6bbc04ee250
#
_entry.id   01f613e6f07a3093eadfd6bbc04ee250
#
_cell.length_a   1.000
_cell.length_b   1.000
_cell.length_c   1.000
_cell.angle_alpha   90.00
_cell.angle_beta   90.00
_cell.angle_gamma   90.00
#
_symmetry.space_group_name_H-M   'P 1'
#
loop_
_entity.id
_entity.type
_entity.pdbx_description
1 polymer ?
#
loop_
_entity_poly.entity_id
_entity_poly.type
_entity_poly.pdbx_seq_one_letter_code
_entity_poly.pdbx_strand_id
1 'polypeptide(L)'
;MKKGNFDMKFNNQLNTMIHKLVTNAAAAVADITDGSTLMLGGFGLCGIPENCIQAILEKGTTNLTCISNNAGIDDFGIGLLLQQKRVKKMISSYVGENEEFERQLLSGELEVELIPQGTLAFRCMAAGYGMPAIYTPAGVGTEVAAGKESRIFDGKEYLLETAFNADFAIVKAWKGDTDGNLIFKSTARNFNPLMAMAGKITIAEVEELVEPGMLDPDQIHTPGIYVHRIFEGKNYEKRIEKRTTSK
;
A
#
# COMPACT_ATOMS: atom_id res chain seq x y z
N MET A 1 -55.08 -9.90 2.32
CA MET A 1 -53.79 -10.12 3.00
C MET A 1 -52.69 -9.51 2.17
N LYS A 2 -52.02 -8.47 2.70
CA LYS A 2 -51.05 -7.63 1.96
C LYS A 2 -49.66 -8.26 2.01
N LYS A 3 -49.24 -8.99 0.98
CA LYS A 3 -47.90 -9.53 0.80
C LYS A 3 -46.97 -8.72 -0.16
N GLY A 4 -47.47 -7.61 -0.72
CA GLY A 4 -46.79 -6.93 -1.83
C GLY A 4 -45.90 -5.76 -1.50
N ASN A 5 -45.89 -5.23 -0.27
CA ASN A 5 -45.18 -3.96 0.03
C ASN A 5 -43.84 -4.11 0.83
N PHE A 6 -43.53 -5.32 1.28
CA PHE A 6 -42.26 -5.56 2.02
C PHE A 6 -41.11 -5.83 1.09
N ASP A 7 -41.35 -6.55 -0.02
CA ASP A 7 -40.29 -6.93 -0.98
C ASP A 7 -39.77 -5.76 -1.81
N MET A 8 -40.63 -4.75 -2.09
CA MET A 8 -40.18 -3.57 -2.87
C MET A 8 -39.29 -2.58 -2.09
N LYS A 9 -39.43 -2.51 -0.76
CA LYS A 9 -38.57 -1.65 0.07
C LYS A 9 -37.21 -2.30 0.32
N PHE A 10 -37.14 -3.61 0.40
CA PHE A 10 -35.88 -4.35 0.56
C PHE A 10 -35.03 -4.30 -0.70
N ASN A 11 -35.63 -4.42 -1.90
CA ASN A 11 -34.92 -4.32 -3.17
C ASN A 11 -34.38 -2.91 -3.47
N ASN A 12 -35.02 -1.84 -2.99
CA ASN A 12 -34.52 -0.49 -3.18
C ASN A 12 -33.39 -0.09 -2.21
N GLN A 13 -33.20 -0.80 -1.10
CA GLN A 13 -32.06 -0.57 -0.18
C GLN A 13 -30.81 -1.40 -0.54
N LEU A 14 -30.96 -2.48 -1.31
CA LEU A 14 -29.82 -3.30 -1.78
C LEU A 14 -29.14 -2.75 -3.04
N ASN A 15 -29.68 -1.69 -3.64
CA ASN A 15 -29.17 -1.15 -4.90
C ASN A 15 -28.31 0.12 -4.74
N THR A 16 -27.81 0.42 -3.55
CA THR A 16 -26.62 1.28 -3.42
C THR A 16 -25.39 0.40 -3.56
N MET A 17 -25.13 -0.12 -4.75
CA MET A 17 -23.81 -0.65 -5.09
C MET A 17 -22.80 0.46 -4.82
N ILE A 18 -21.88 0.20 -3.89
CA ILE A 18 -20.74 1.07 -3.69
C ILE A 18 -19.90 0.96 -4.96
N HIS A 19 -20.01 1.95 -5.86
CA HIS A 19 -19.24 1.97 -7.09
C HIS A 19 -17.78 2.25 -6.75
N LYS A 20 -16.95 1.21 -6.79
CA LYS A 20 -15.50 1.29 -6.57
C LYS A 20 -14.72 1.57 -7.83
N LEU A 21 -15.33 1.30 -8.98
CA LEU A 21 -14.69 1.50 -10.28
C LEU A 21 -14.48 2.99 -10.54
N VAL A 22 -13.24 3.36 -10.81
CA VAL A 22 -12.84 4.69 -11.26
C VAL A 22 -12.21 4.61 -12.66
N THR A 23 -12.24 5.70 -13.40
CA THR A 23 -11.90 5.69 -14.82
C THR A 23 -10.42 5.48 -15.11
N ASN A 24 -9.53 5.95 -14.23
CA ASN A 24 -8.08 5.89 -14.42
C ASN A 24 -7.33 6.29 -13.14
N ALA A 25 -6.01 6.25 -13.18
CA ALA A 25 -5.14 6.62 -12.07
C ALA A 25 -5.35 8.06 -11.59
N ALA A 26 -5.50 9.03 -12.50
CA ALA A 26 -5.71 10.43 -12.14
C ALA A 26 -6.99 10.62 -11.33
N ALA A 27 -8.09 9.96 -11.72
CA ALA A 27 -9.34 9.97 -10.96
C ALA A 27 -9.19 9.25 -9.61
N ALA A 28 -8.40 8.17 -9.57
CA ALA A 28 -8.18 7.40 -8.36
C ALA A 28 -7.43 8.19 -7.27
N VAL A 29 -6.49 9.06 -7.65
CA VAL A 29 -5.64 9.83 -6.73
C VAL A 29 -6.09 11.30 -6.57
N ALA A 30 -7.25 11.65 -7.10
CA ALA A 30 -7.70 13.05 -7.22
C ALA A 30 -7.76 13.81 -5.88
N ASP A 31 -8.12 13.15 -4.79
CA ASP A 31 -8.24 13.71 -3.44
C ASP A 31 -7.00 13.53 -2.56
N ILE A 32 -5.91 12.96 -3.07
CA ILE A 32 -4.62 12.95 -2.36
C ILE A 32 -4.10 14.39 -2.33
N THR A 33 -4.00 14.98 -1.14
CA THR A 33 -3.56 16.36 -0.93
C THR A 33 -2.14 16.43 -0.39
N ASP A 34 -1.57 17.63 -0.39
CA ASP A 34 -0.29 17.88 0.26
C ASP A 34 -0.31 17.44 1.73
N GLY A 35 0.77 16.80 2.16
CA GLY A 35 0.91 16.28 3.52
C GLY A 35 0.24 14.92 3.75
N SER A 36 -0.44 14.32 2.76
CA SER A 36 -1.05 13.00 2.90
C SER A 36 -0.02 11.91 3.24
N THR A 37 -0.45 10.94 4.04
CA THR A 37 0.31 9.72 4.32
C THR A 37 -0.12 8.61 3.38
N LEU A 38 0.81 8.16 2.54
CA LEU A 38 0.60 7.15 1.51
C LEU A 38 1.31 5.85 1.88
N MET A 39 0.61 4.74 1.86
CA MET A 39 1.17 3.41 1.94
C MET A 39 1.23 2.81 0.53
N LEU A 40 2.43 2.52 0.06
CA LEU A 40 2.68 2.12 -1.33
C LEU A 40 3.17 0.68 -1.37
N GLY A 41 2.37 -0.20 -1.99
CA GLY A 41 2.67 -1.61 -2.14
C GLY A 41 3.90 -1.86 -3.02
N GLY A 42 4.39 -3.09 -2.96
CA GLY A 42 5.56 -3.52 -3.71
C GLY A 42 6.73 -3.94 -2.83
N PHE A 43 7.73 -4.53 -3.47
CA PHE A 43 9.02 -4.91 -2.90
C PHE A 43 10.09 -4.73 -3.98
N GLY A 44 11.07 -3.86 -3.75
CA GLY A 44 11.90 -3.36 -4.84
C GLY A 44 11.01 -2.71 -5.90
N LEU A 45 11.15 -3.12 -7.12
CA LEU A 45 10.28 -2.70 -8.23
C LEU A 45 9.13 -3.67 -8.49
N CYS A 46 9.11 -4.82 -7.80
CA CYS A 46 8.12 -5.85 -8.05
C CYS A 46 6.77 -5.52 -7.40
N GLY A 47 5.72 -5.39 -8.21
CA GLY A 47 4.36 -5.15 -7.74
C GLY A 47 4.09 -3.73 -7.25
N ILE A 48 4.88 -2.75 -7.68
CA ILE A 48 4.63 -1.33 -7.39
C ILE A 48 3.46 -0.79 -8.21
N PRO A 49 2.70 0.18 -7.68
CA PRO A 49 1.58 0.81 -8.39
C PRO A 49 2.08 1.91 -9.35
N GLU A 50 2.60 1.51 -10.51
CA GLU A 50 3.25 2.39 -11.48
C GLU A 50 2.37 3.54 -11.95
N ASN A 51 1.10 3.24 -12.27
CA ASN A 51 0.17 4.22 -12.81
C ASN A 51 -0.24 5.26 -11.76
N CYS A 52 -0.47 4.82 -10.52
CA CYS A 52 -0.80 5.73 -9.42
C CYS A 52 0.39 6.61 -9.04
N ILE A 53 1.62 6.07 -9.00
CA ILE A 53 2.83 6.86 -8.72
C ILE A 53 3.00 7.95 -9.76
N GLN A 54 2.84 7.61 -11.04
CA GLN A 54 2.92 8.58 -12.13
C GLN A 54 1.83 9.66 -12.02
N ALA A 55 0.59 9.27 -11.71
CA ALA A 55 -0.52 10.22 -11.55
C ALA A 55 -0.31 11.18 -10.35
N ILE A 56 0.26 10.70 -9.24
CA ILE A 56 0.64 11.54 -8.09
C ILE A 56 1.73 12.55 -8.48
N LEU A 57 2.72 12.09 -9.24
CA LEU A 57 3.80 12.93 -9.77
C LEU A 57 3.24 14.06 -10.66
N GLU A 58 2.39 13.71 -11.62
CA GLU A 58 1.76 14.65 -12.55
C GLU A 58 0.83 15.64 -11.84
N LYS A 59 0.10 15.18 -10.83
CA LYS A 59 -0.73 16.04 -9.98
C LYS A 59 0.09 17.08 -9.23
N GLY A 60 1.37 16.79 -8.97
CA GLY A 60 2.28 17.73 -8.30
C GLY A 60 2.10 17.82 -6.79
N THR A 61 1.45 16.85 -6.16
CA THR A 61 1.26 16.78 -4.70
C THR A 61 2.60 16.74 -3.96
N THR A 62 2.72 17.45 -2.84
CA THR A 62 3.97 17.67 -2.10
C THR A 62 3.86 17.30 -0.62
N ASN A 63 4.98 17.34 0.10
CA ASN A 63 5.07 17.07 1.54
C ASN A 63 4.51 15.69 1.95
N LEU A 64 4.55 14.71 1.06
CA LEU A 64 4.03 13.37 1.30
C LEU A 64 4.83 12.64 2.37
N THR A 65 4.15 11.86 3.20
CA THR A 65 4.74 10.78 3.99
C THR A 65 4.51 9.47 3.26
N CYS A 66 5.58 8.79 2.84
CA CYS A 66 5.48 7.52 2.14
C CYS A 66 5.90 6.36 3.05
N ILE A 67 5.05 5.35 3.18
CA ILE A 67 5.29 4.09 3.88
C ILE A 67 5.43 3.00 2.81
N SER A 68 6.62 2.43 2.66
CA SER A 68 6.88 1.35 1.70
C SER A 68 8.10 0.54 2.11
N ASN A 69 8.27 -0.66 1.57
CA ASN A 69 9.45 -1.48 1.86
C ASN A 69 10.76 -0.77 1.50
N ASN A 70 10.78 -0.12 0.34
CA ASN A 70 11.88 0.74 -0.17
C ASN A 70 11.30 1.84 -1.06
N ALA A 71 12.14 2.63 -1.70
CA ALA A 71 11.74 3.73 -2.58
C ALA A 71 11.96 3.45 -4.08
N GLY A 72 12.08 2.19 -4.50
CA GLY A 72 12.42 1.85 -5.88
C GLY A 72 13.86 2.23 -6.22
N ILE A 73 14.08 2.67 -7.45
CA ILE A 73 15.35 3.22 -7.95
C ILE A 73 15.16 4.67 -8.37
N ASP A 74 16.24 5.38 -8.72
CA ASP A 74 16.20 6.82 -9.00
C ASP A 74 15.16 7.22 -10.05
N ASP A 75 15.07 6.47 -11.15
CA ASP A 75 14.24 6.79 -12.31
C ASP A 75 12.95 5.96 -12.39
N PHE A 76 12.59 5.24 -11.31
CA PHE A 76 11.39 4.41 -11.33
C PHE A 76 10.81 4.14 -9.93
N GLY A 77 9.48 4.01 -9.86
CA GLY A 77 8.76 3.84 -8.60
C GLY A 77 8.74 5.12 -7.77
N ILE A 78 8.84 4.98 -6.45
CA ILE A 78 8.83 6.13 -5.51
C ILE A 78 10.03 7.06 -5.75
N GLY A 79 11.14 6.55 -6.33
CA GLY A 79 12.28 7.37 -6.71
C GLY A 79 11.91 8.59 -7.54
N LEU A 80 10.93 8.48 -8.45
CA LEU A 80 10.40 9.61 -9.21
C LEU A 80 9.85 10.73 -8.33
N LEU A 81 9.16 10.37 -7.23
CA LEU A 81 8.64 11.35 -6.26
C LEU A 81 9.77 11.97 -5.43
N LEU A 82 10.81 11.20 -5.09
CA LEU A 82 11.99 11.70 -4.38
C LEU A 82 12.78 12.70 -5.24
N GLN A 83 13.04 12.39 -6.51
CA GLN A 83 13.73 13.30 -7.43
C GLN A 83 13.04 14.65 -7.57
N GLN A 84 11.70 14.64 -7.53
CA GLN A 84 10.90 15.85 -7.61
C GLN A 84 10.62 16.49 -6.24
N LYS A 85 11.29 16.01 -5.16
CA LYS A 85 11.13 16.49 -3.78
C LYS A 85 9.66 16.54 -3.31
N ARG A 86 8.87 15.54 -3.72
CA ARG A 86 7.47 15.41 -3.34
C ARG A 86 7.29 14.77 -1.96
N VAL A 87 8.29 14.02 -1.50
CA VAL A 87 8.27 13.27 -0.25
C VAL A 87 8.99 14.06 0.83
N LYS A 88 8.30 14.30 1.96
CA LYS A 88 8.87 14.92 3.15
C LYS A 88 9.43 13.86 4.10
N LYS A 89 8.74 12.73 4.21
CA LYS A 89 9.13 11.64 5.11
C LYS A 89 9.00 10.30 4.42
N MET A 90 9.99 9.45 4.60
CA MET A 90 9.98 8.06 4.17
C MET A 90 10.02 7.14 5.39
N ILE A 91 9.08 6.21 5.51
CA ILE A 91 9.10 5.11 6.48
C ILE A 91 9.34 3.83 5.72
N SER A 92 10.51 3.21 5.94
CA SER A 92 11.01 2.15 5.07
C SER A 92 11.83 1.14 5.85
N SER A 93 12.00 -0.05 5.29
CA SER A 93 12.90 -1.06 5.88
C SER A 93 14.24 -1.15 5.16
N TYR A 94 14.40 -0.44 4.05
CA TYR A 94 15.60 -0.49 3.22
C TYR A 94 15.73 0.78 2.38
N VAL A 95 16.89 1.39 2.36
CA VAL A 95 17.18 2.57 1.51
C VAL A 95 17.33 2.12 0.06
N GLY A 96 18.04 1.02 -0.15
CA GLY A 96 18.13 0.35 -1.44
C GLY A 96 19.12 0.94 -2.42
N GLU A 97 18.89 0.64 -3.70
CA GLU A 97 19.68 1.06 -4.84
C GLU A 97 19.11 2.37 -5.43
N ASN A 98 18.89 3.37 -4.57
CA ASN A 98 18.34 4.68 -4.92
C ASN A 98 19.30 5.76 -4.40
N GLU A 99 20.12 6.31 -5.29
CA GLU A 99 21.16 7.29 -4.95
C GLU A 99 20.56 8.61 -4.45
N GLU A 100 19.44 9.04 -5.01
CA GLU A 100 18.74 10.26 -4.56
C GLU A 100 18.14 10.07 -3.16
N PHE A 101 17.62 8.88 -2.83
CA PHE A 101 17.15 8.57 -1.48
C PHE A 101 18.31 8.68 -0.47
N GLU A 102 19.45 8.03 -0.77
CA GLU A 102 20.63 8.08 0.06
C GLU A 102 21.13 9.51 0.22
N ARG A 103 21.23 10.27 -0.87
CA ARG A 103 21.65 11.66 -0.86
C ARG A 103 20.77 12.54 0.04
N GLN A 104 19.44 12.44 -0.12
CA GLN A 104 18.50 13.24 0.66
C GLN A 104 18.51 12.86 2.15
N LEU A 105 18.70 11.57 2.47
CA LEU A 105 18.86 11.10 3.85
C LEU A 105 20.13 11.72 4.46
N LEU A 106 21.28 11.60 3.80
CA LEU A 106 22.56 12.08 4.32
C LEU A 106 22.62 13.61 4.44
N SER A 107 21.94 14.33 3.55
CA SER A 107 21.87 15.80 3.61
C SER A 107 20.84 16.34 4.61
N GLY A 108 19.96 15.47 5.16
CA GLY A 108 18.87 15.87 6.05
C GLY A 108 17.69 16.56 5.32
N GLU A 109 17.65 16.50 4.00
CA GLU A 109 16.51 17.02 3.21
C GLU A 109 15.26 16.15 3.34
N LEU A 110 15.43 14.86 3.60
CA LEU A 110 14.36 13.87 3.76
C LEU A 110 14.37 13.31 5.18
N GLU A 111 13.25 13.39 5.87
CA GLU A 111 13.05 12.64 7.11
C GLU A 111 12.92 11.15 6.79
N VAL A 112 13.74 10.31 7.42
CA VAL A 112 13.69 8.86 7.20
C VAL A 112 13.56 8.11 8.52
N GLU A 113 12.57 7.24 8.59
CA GLU A 113 12.36 6.29 9.68
C GLU A 113 12.64 4.88 9.14
N LEU A 114 13.81 4.33 9.50
CA LEU A 114 14.16 2.95 9.15
C LEU A 114 13.66 2.02 10.23
N ILE A 115 12.89 1.02 9.84
CA ILE A 115 12.32 0.01 10.74
C ILE A 115 12.60 -1.40 10.20
N PRO A 116 12.72 -2.40 11.07
CA PRO A 116 12.89 -3.79 10.63
C PRO A 116 11.74 -4.21 9.69
N GLN A 117 12.07 -4.93 8.61
CA GLN A 117 11.08 -5.29 7.57
C GLN A 117 9.90 -6.09 8.13
N GLY A 118 10.15 -7.02 9.07
CA GLY A 118 9.07 -7.73 9.74
C GLY A 118 8.17 -6.80 10.56
N THR A 119 8.74 -5.78 11.21
CA THR A 119 7.99 -4.75 11.93
C THR A 119 7.13 -3.93 10.97
N LEU A 120 7.65 -3.54 9.80
CA LEU A 120 6.86 -2.89 8.75
C LEU A 120 5.60 -3.72 8.40
N ALA A 121 5.80 -5.01 8.12
CA ALA A 121 4.71 -5.92 7.77
C ALA A 121 3.69 -6.06 8.91
N PHE A 122 4.16 -6.24 10.15
CA PHE A 122 3.28 -6.38 11.30
C PHE A 122 2.52 -5.10 11.66
N ARG A 123 3.12 -3.93 11.49
CA ARG A 123 2.43 -2.63 11.70
C ARG A 123 1.33 -2.41 10.64
N CYS A 124 1.54 -2.84 9.38
CA CYS A 124 0.49 -2.87 8.35
C CYS A 124 -0.63 -3.84 8.74
N MET A 125 -0.28 -5.06 9.15
CA MET A 125 -1.25 -6.07 9.58
C MET A 125 -2.06 -5.58 10.76
N ALA A 126 -1.42 -5.02 11.78
CA ALA A 126 -2.09 -4.47 12.96
C ALA A 126 -3.13 -3.40 12.57
N ALA A 127 -2.77 -2.48 11.68
CA ALA A 127 -3.70 -1.47 11.16
C ALA A 127 -4.91 -2.10 10.48
N GLY A 128 -4.67 -3.08 9.59
CA GLY A 128 -5.73 -3.76 8.84
C GLY A 128 -6.70 -4.58 9.70
N TYR A 129 -6.23 -5.09 10.83
CA TYR A 129 -7.06 -5.84 11.79
C TYR A 129 -7.59 -4.99 12.96
N GLY A 130 -7.36 -3.68 12.96
CA GLY A 130 -7.82 -2.78 14.01
C GLY A 130 -7.09 -2.94 15.34
N MET A 131 -5.90 -3.53 15.34
CA MET A 131 -5.03 -3.62 16.52
C MET A 131 -4.24 -2.32 16.67
N PRO A 132 -4.25 -1.66 17.83
CA PRO A 132 -3.57 -0.37 18.00
C PRO A 132 -2.04 -0.51 18.03
N ALA A 133 -1.52 -1.66 18.45
CA ALA A 133 -0.09 -1.92 18.59
C ALA A 133 0.19 -3.43 18.64
N ILE A 134 1.46 -3.77 18.49
CA ILE A 134 2.01 -5.13 18.62
C ILE A 134 3.28 -5.11 19.46
N TYR A 135 3.67 -6.25 20.00
CA TYR A 135 4.99 -6.48 20.55
C TYR A 135 5.84 -7.32 19.60
N THR A 136 7.08 -6.88 19.33
CA THR A 136 8.03 -7.59 18.45
C THR A 136 9.42 -7.67 19.07
N PRO A 137 10.16 -8.77 18.93
CA PRO A 137 11.55 -8.83 19.39
C PRO A 137 12.53 -8.15 18.42
N ALA A 138 12.07 -7.76 17.23
CA ALA A 138 12.92 -7.14 16.21
C ALA A 138 13.35 -5.73 16.69
N GLY A 139 14.65 -5.47 16.65
CA GLY A 139 15.22 -4.18 17.07
C GLY A 139 15.60 -4.07 18.54
N VAL A 140 15.29 -5.07 19.38
CA VAL A 140 15.76 -5.10 20.79
C VAL A 140 17.29 -5.02 20.83
N GLY A 141 17.82 -4.14 21.70
CA GLY A 141 19.27 -3.92 21.83
C GLY A 141 19.92 -3.12 20.71
N THR A 142 19.13 -2.51 19.83
CA THR A 142 19.62 -1.62 18.75
C THR A 142 19.07 -0.21 18.92
N GLU A 143 19.53 0.73 18.09
CA GLU A 143 19.00 2.11 18.05
C GLU A 143 17.49 2.17 17.76
N VAL A 144 16.93 1.16 17.11
CA VAL A 144 15.48 1.04 16.85
C VAL A 144 14.68 0.99 18.15
N ALA A 145 15.27 0.51 19.26
CA ALA A 145 14.62 0.44 20.56
C ALA A 145 14.56 1.80 21.29
N ALA A 146 15.32 2.79 20.84
CA ALA A 146 15.44 4.06 21.55
C ALA A 146 14.07 4.75 21.70
N GLY A 147 13.70 5.05 22.96
CA GLY A 147 12.44 5.73 23.28
C GLY A 147 11.17 4.89 23.15
N LYS A 148 11.27 3.59 22.84
CA LYS A 148 10.13 2.68 22.75
C LYS A 148 9.89 1.95 24.07
N GLU A 149 8.61 1.72 24.38
CA GLU A 149 8.23 0.84 25.48
C GLU A 149 8.70 -0.59 25.18
N SER A 150 9.26 -1.25 26.20
CA SER A 150 9.58 -2.68 26.11
C SER A 150 8.87 -3.48 27.19
N ARG A 151 8.66 -4.77 26.91
CA ARG A 151 8.06 -5.71 27.86
C ARG A 151 8.68 -7.10 27.73
N ILE A 152 8.82 -7.77 28.86
CA ILE A 152 9.33 -9.15 28.91
C ILE A 152 8.15 -10.13 28.87
N PHE A 153 8.19 -11.06 27.92
CA PHE A 153 7.29 -12.23 27.83
C PHE A 153 8.16 -13.49 27.82
N ASP A 154 7.89 -14.40 28.74
CA ASP A 154 8.63 -15.68 28.87
C ASP A 154 10.17 -15.50 28.87
N GLY A 155 10.65 -14.47 29.60
CA GLY A 155 12.08 -14.18 29.74
C GLY A 155 12.74 -13.52 28.52
N LYS A 156 11.96 -13.18 27.47
CA LYS A 156 12.44 -12.51 26.26
C LYS A 156 11.84 -11.10 26.15
N GLU A 157 12.69 -10.13 25.84
CA GLU A 157 12.30 -8.73 25.66
C GLU A 157 11.67 -8.49 24.28
N TYR A 158 10.64 -7.64 24.26
CA TYR A 158 9.91 -7.20 23.07
C TYR A 158 9.69 -5.70 23.13
N LEU A 159 9.69 -5.05 21.99
CA LEU A 159 9.37 -3.63 21.80
C LEU A 159 7.91 -3.46 21.42
N LEU A 160 7.26 -2.44 21.96
CA LEU A 160 5.95 -2.00 21.52
C LEU A 160 6.09 -1.21 20.22
N GLU A 161 5.35 -1.63 19.18
CA GLU A 161 5.24 -0.95 17.90
C GLU A 161 3.77 -0.63 17.61
N THR A 162 3.48 0.65 17.34
CA THR A 162 2.12 1.09 17.02
C THR A 162 1.74 0.73 15.57
N ALA A 163 0.48 0.45 15.34
CA ALA A 163 -0.06 0.27 14.00
C ALA A 163 0.14 1.52 13.15
N PHE A 164 0.25 1.35 11.84
CA PHE A 164 0.28 2.50 10.92
C PHE A 164 -1.09 3.17 10.81
N ASN A 165 -1.06 4.46 10.50
CA ASN A 165 -2.25 5.25 10.20
C ASN A 165 -2.02 6.00 8.88
N ALA A 166 -2.35 5.34 7.77
CA ALA A 166 -2.19 5.92 6.44
C ALA A 166 -3.53 6.46 5.90
N ASP A 167 -3.49 7.64 5.27
CA ASP A 167 -4.68 8.22 4.64
C ASP A 167 -5.07 7.39 3.41
N PHE A 168 -4.05 6.97 2.63
CA PHE A 168 -4.26 6.15 1.44
C PHE A 168 -3.32 4.95 1.44
N ALA A 169 -3.85 3.79 1.05
CA ALA A 169 -3.07 2.64 0.62
C ALA A 169 -3.22 2.49 -0.89
N ILE A 170 -2.11 2.35 -1.60
CA ILE A 170 -2.09 2.23 -3.06
C ILE A 170 -1.36 0.94 -3.40
N VAL A 171 -2.07 0.01 -4.01
CA VAL A 171 -1.58 -1.33 -4.30
C VAL A 171 -1.75 -1.70 -5.76
N LYS A 172 -0.90 -2.61 -6.23
CA LYS A 172 -1.01 -3.17 -7.56
C LYS A 172 -1.29 -4.66 -7.50
N ALA A 173 -2.38 -5.09 -8.16
CA ALA A 173 -2.72 -6.50 -8.30
C ALA A 173 -2.60 -6.97 -9.76
N TRP A 174 -2.61 -8.29 -9.96
CA TRP A 174 -2.68 -8.87 -11.29
C TRP A 174 -4.09 -8.81 -11.84
N LYS A 175 -5.06 -9.30 -11.07
CA LYS A 175 -6.48 -9.26 -11.44
C LYS A 175 -7.29 -8.65 -10.31
N GLY A 176 -8.37 -8.00 -10.67
CA GLY A 176 -9.39 -7.55 -9.74
C GLY A 176 -10.76 -7.55 -10.39
N ASP A 177 -11.81 -7.65 -9.59
CA ASP A 177 -13.17 -7.43 -10.04
C ASP A 177 -13.68 -6.04 -9.63
N THR A 178 -14.79 -5.62 -10.19
CA THR A 178 -15.37 -4.30 -9.89
C THR A 178 -15.90 -4.17 -8.47
N ASP A 179 -16.02 -5.29 -7.71
CA ASP A 179 -16.29 -5.30 -6.28
C ASP A 179 -15.02 -5.11 -5.42
N GLY A 180 -13.85 -5.10 -6.07
CA GLY A 180 -12.55 -4.83 -5.43
C GLY A 180 -11.85 -6.08 -4.89
N ASN A 181 -12.28 -7.29 -5.22
CA ASN A 181 -11.53 -8.50 -4.90
C ASN A 181 -10.24 -8.56 -5.72
N LEU A 182 -9.11 -8.92 -5.10
CA LEU A 182 -7.80 -8.87 -5.75
C LEU A 182 -7.09 -10.22 -5.73
N ILE A 183 -6.45 -10.52 -6.88
CA ILE A 183 -5.51 -11.63 -7.04
C ILE A 183 -4.13 -11.05 -7.42
N PHE A 184 -3.11 -11.41 -6.66
CA PHE A 184 -1.72 -11.03 -6.94
C PHE A 184 -0.99 -12.19 -7.60
N LYS A 185 0.01 -11.88 -8.45
CA LYS A 185 0.77 -12.88 -9.19
C LYS A 185 2.18 -13.02 -8.65
N SER A 186 2.56 -14.24 -8.28
CA SER A 186 3.93 -14.59 -7.86
C SER A 186 4.46 -13.62 -6.79
N THR A 187 5.70 -13.16 -6.92
CA THR A 187 6.38 -12.26 -5.97
C THR A 187 5.78 -10.86 -5.88
N ALA A 188 4.98 -10.43 -6.85
CA ALA A 188 4.24 -9.16 -6.78
C ALA A 188 3.16 -9.15 -5.69
N ARG A 189 2.85 -10.29 -5.07
CA ARG A 189 2.00 -10.36 -3.90
C ARG A 189 2.59 -9.62 -2.71
N ASN A 190 3.86 -9.85 -2.37
CA ASN A 190 4.67 -9.22 -1.34
C ASN A 190 3.90 -8.41 -0.27
N PHE A 191 4.14 -7.09 -0.13
CA PHE A 191 3.47 -6.23 0.84
C PHE A 191 2.06 -5.80 0.43
N ASN A 192 1.67 -5.98 -0.83
CA ASN A 192 0.42 -5.48 -1.37
C ASN A 192 -0.83 -5.89 -0.56
N PRO A 193 -1.04 -7.18 -0.18
CA PRO A 193 -2.22 -7.57 0.59
C PRO A 193 -2.29 -6.91 1.97
N LEU A 194 -1.15 -6.81 2.66
CA LEU A 194 -1.10 -6.21 4.00
C LEU A 194 -1.38 -4.69 3.94
N MET A 195 -0.79 -4.02 2.96
CA MET A 195 -0.98 -2.59 2.77
C MET A 195 -2.40 -2.25 2.32
N ALA A 196 -3.01 -3.09 1.47
CA ALA A 196 -4.40 -2.91 1.05
C ALA A 196 -5.38 -2.82 2.22
N MET A 197 -5.09 -3.49 3.33
CA MET A 197 -5.94 -3.49 4.52
C MET A 197 -5.69 -2.31 5.47
N ALA A 198 -4.59 -1.58 5.29
CA ALA A 198 -4.05 -0.67 6.29
C ALA A 198 -4.33 0.82 6.02
N GLY A 199 -4.85 1.18 4.87
CA GLY A 199 -5.21 2.56 4.52
C GLY A 199 -6.65 2.91 4.88
N LYS A 200 -6.93 4.17 5.20
CA LYS A 200 -8.30 4.68 5.32
C LYS A 200 -9.05 4.58 4.00
N ILE A 201 -8.35 4.89 2.90
CA ILE A 201 -8.83 4.72 1.53
C ILE A 201 -7.83 3.85 0.79
N THR A 202 -8.28 2.73 0.26
CA THR A 202 -7.44 1.82 -0.53
C THR A 202 -7.77 1.93 -2.00
N ILE A 203 -6.74 2.22 -2.80
CA ILE A 203 -6.75 2.33 -4.25
C ILE A 203 -6.03 1.10 -4.81
N ALA A 204 -6.68 0.35 -5.66
CA ALA A 204 -6.08 -0.78 -6.36
C ALA A 204 -5.98 -0.50 -7.87
N GLU A 205 -4.77 -0.53 -8.41
CA GLU A 205 -4.57 -0.66 -9.84
C GLU A 205 -4.38 -2.13 -10.21
N VAL A 206 -5.03 -2.59 -11.27
CA VAL A 206 -4.98 -3.99 -11.70
C VAL A 206 -4.55 -4.09 -13.16
N GLU A 207 -3.90 -5.20 -13.53
CA GLU A 207 -3.52 -5.45 -14.92
C GLU A 207 -4.72 -5.94 -15.76
N GLU A 208 -5.67 -6.61 -15.10
CA GLU A 208 -6.87 -7.15 -15.71
C GLU A 208 -8.06 -6.91 -14.77
N LEU A 209 -9.04 -6.16 -15.23
CA LEU A 209 -10.28 -5.91 -14.52
C LEU A 209 -11.39 -6.80 -15.09
N VAL A 210 -12.09 -7.51 -14.23
CA VAL A 210 -13.16 -8.42 -14.62
C VAL A 210 -14.46 -8.08 -13.90
N GLU A 211 -15.56 -8.67 -14.38
CA GLU A 211 -16.87 -8.56 -13.72
C GLU A 211 -16.92 -9.40 -12.42
N PRO A 212 -17.77 -9.03 -11.45
CA PRO A 212 -17.97 -9.80 -10.23
C PRO A 212 -18.36 -11.26 -10.54
N GLY A 213 -17.77 -12.18 -9.77
CA GLY A 213 -18.00 -13.62 -9.96
C GLY A 213 -17.13 -14.28 -11.04
N MET A 214 -16.29 -13.54 -11.74
CA MET A 214 -15.34 -14.08 -12.72
C MET A 214 -14.00 -14.51 -12.12
N LEU A 215 -13.71 -14.08 -10.90
CA LEU A 215 -12.56 -14.58 -10.15
C LEU A 215 -12.94 -15.86 -9.40
N ASP A 216 -12.01 -16.82 -9.38
CA ASP A 216 -12.14 -17.99 -8.53
C ASP A 216 -12.11 -17.54 -7.06
N PRO A 217 -13.15 -17.76 -6.26
CA PRO A 217 -13.23 -17.31 -4.88
C PRO A 217 -12.12 -17.88 -3.99
N ASP A 218 -11.64 -19.08 -4.30
CA ASP A 218 -10.56 -19.73 -3.55
C ASP A 218 -9.16 -19.10 -3.85
N GLN A 219 -9.06 -18.29 -4.90
CA GLN A 219 -7.83 -17.59 -5.29
C GLN A 219 -7.80 -16.13 -4.87
N ILE A 220 -8.86 -15.60 -4.27
CA ILE A 220 -8.88 -14.20 -3.81
C ILE A 220 -7.90 -14.02 -2.65
N HIS A 221 -6.90 -13.17 -2.86
CA HIS A 221 -5.89 -12.87 -1.84
C HIS A 221 -6.27 -11.69 -0.93
N THR A 222 -6.99 -10.71 -1.48
CA THR A 222 -7.52 -9.57 -0.73
C THR A 222 -8.99 -9.41 -1.05
N PRO A 223 -9.88 -9.59 -0.04
CA PRO A 223 -11.30 -9.37 -0.21
C PRO A 223 -11.64 -7.92 -0.55
N GLY A 224 -12.64 -7.73 -1.39
CA GLY A 224 -13.07 -6.41 -1.85
C GLY A 224 -13.43 -5.42 -0.75
N ILE A 225 -13.82 -5.88 0.43
CA ILE A 225 -14.16 -5.03 1.58
C ILE A 225 -13.05 -4.04 1.95
N TYR A 226 -11.79 -4.36 1.65
CA TYR A 226 -10.65 -3.48 1.91
C TYR A 226 -10.38 -2.47 0.80
N VAL A 227 -10.95 -2.67 -0.40
CA VAL A 227 -10.68 -1.82 -1.57
C VAL A 227 -11.80 -0.80 -1.75
N HIS A 228 -11.45 0.47 -1.83
CA HIS A 228 -12.38 1.57 -1.98
C HIS A 228 -12.47 2.06 -3.43
N ARG A 229 -11.37 1.95 -4.19
CA ARG A 229 -11.27 2.34 -5.60
C ARG A 229 -10.47 1.31 -6.36
N ILE A 230 -10.93 0.99 -7.56
CA ILE A 230 -10.24 0.07 -8.46
C ILE A 230 -10.31 0.59 -9.90
N PHE A 231 -9.25 0.39 -10.66
CA PHE A 231 -9.20 0.67 -12.10
C PHE A 231 -8.21 -0.26 -12.80
N GLU A 232 -8.40 -0.44 -14.10
CA GLU A 232 -7.45 -1.14 -14.94
C GLU A 232 -6.33 -0.21 -15.35
N GLY A 233 -5.10 -0.50 -14.91
CA GLY A 233 -3.90 0.21 -15.27
C GLY A 233 -3.39 -0.22 -16.66
N LYS A 234 -2.53 0.60 -17.28
CA LYS A 234 -2.02 0.38 -18.63
C LYS A 234 -0.51 0.61 -18.69
N ASN A 235 0.09 0.04 -19.74
CA ASN A 235 1.50 0.31 -20.09
C ASN A 235 2.50 0.03 -18.95
N TYR A 236 2.30 -1.06 -18.22
CA TYR A 236 3.22 -1.47 -17.18
C TYR A 236 4.59 -1.86 -17.75
N GLU A 237 5.65 -1.24 -17.23
CA GLU A 237 7.03 -1.61 -17.59
C GLU A 237 7.51 -2.84 -16.83
N LYS A 238 7.06 -3.05 -15.60
CA LYS A 238 7.41 -4.18 -14.72
C LYS A 238 8.92 -4.38 -14.63
N ARG A 239 9.65 -3.31 -14.40
CA ARG A 239 11.10 -3.37 -14.21
C ARG A 239 11.46 -4.25 -13.00
N ILE A 240 12.65 -4.80 -13.04
CA ILE A 240 13.32 -5.45 -11.90
C ILE A 240 14.71 -4.85 -11.78
N GLU A 241 15.20 -4.65 -10.54
CA GLU A 241 16.47 -3.98 -10.26
C GLU A 241 17.65 -4.73 -10.89
N LYS A 242 17.66 -6.05 -10.74
CA LYS A 242 18.72 -6.92 -11.35
C LYS A 242 18.05 -8.07 -12.10
N ARG A 243 18.41 -8.24 -13.36
CA ARG A 243 18.02 -9.43 -14.12
C ARG A 243 18.93 -10.58 -13.71
N THR A 244 18.39 -11.55 -13.00
CA THR A 244 19.08 -12.78 -12.63
C THR A 244 18.82 -13.95 -13.58
N THR A 245 17.86 -13.79 -14.49
CA THR A 245 17.51 -14.79 -15.50
C THR A 245 17.58 -14.18 -16.90
N SER A 246 18.22 -14.88 -17.83
CA SER A 246 18.07 -14.63 -19.26
C SER A 246 16.65 -15.02 -19.70
N LYS A 247 16.09 -14.30 -20.65
CA LYS A 247 14.88 -14.74 -21.35
C LYS A 247 15.16 -15.98 -22.15
#